data_75abf5d595f87ca00b86174e19d56e80
#
_entry.id   75abf5d595f87ca00b86174e19d56e80
#
_cell.length_a   1.000
_cell.length_b   1.000
_cell.length_c   1.000
_cell.angle_alpha   90.00
_cell.angle_beta   90.00
_cell.angle_gamma   90.00
#
_symmetry.space_group_name_H-M   'P 1'
#
loop_
_entity.id
_entity.type
_entity.pdbx_description
1 polymer ?
#
loop_
_entity_poly.entity_id
_entity_poly.type
_entity_poly.pdbx_seq_one_letter_code
_entity_poly.pdbx_strand_id
1 'polypeptide(L)'
;MPPALVEIRNLTKVFPLGESMLGARAKGEVRAVDDISLDIHAGKTLGLVGESGSGKSTFGRLVLRLIEPSSGAIRFEGRDLLAASHREMRRLRRDMQIIFQDPFGSLDPRMNVEDIISEPLVIHERIAQPARRARVAGLLRAVGLDQSILPRFPHEFSGGQRQRIGIARALALRPKFIVADEPVSALDVSVGAQIGRASCRERVWIPV
;
A
#
# COMPACT_ATOMS: atom_id res chain seq x y z
N MET A 1 22.91 15.21 -3.40
CA MET A 1 22.08 13.97 -3.40
C MET A 1 20.71 14.33 -3.96
N PRO A 2 20.06 13.49 -4.77
CA PRO A 2 18.69 13.75 -5.19
C PRO A 2 17.79 13.86 -3.95
N PRO A 3 16.75 14.71 -3.99
CA PRO A 3 15.82 14.85 -2.86
C PRO A 3 15.15 13.51 -2.54
N ALA A 4 14.83 13.30 -1.27
CA ALA A 4 14.10 12.12 -0.84
C ALA A 4 12.68 12.14 -1.43
N LEU A 5 12.18 10.96 -1.82
CA LEU A 5 10.78 10.81 -2.25
C LEU A 5 9.83 10.90 -1.05
N VAL A 6 10.22 10.25 0.06
CA VAL A 6 9.51 10.33 1.34
C VAL A 6 10.50 10.72 2.43
N GLU A 7 10.15 11.72 3.20
CA GLU A 7 10.91 12.16 4.38
C GLU A 7 10.06 11.94 5.63
N ILE A 8 10.62 11.28 6.62
CA ILE A 8 9.97 10.99 7.89
C ILE A 8 10.84 11.55 9.01
N ARG A 9 10.23 12.28 9.93
CA ARG A 9 10.94 12.94 11.04
C ARG A 9 10.21 12.73 12.35
N ASN A 10 10.90 12.14 13.33
CA ASN A 10 10.44 11.90 14.70
C ASN A 10 9.03 11.29 14.77
N LEU A 11 8.73 10.35 13.86
CA LEU A 11 7.41 9.76 13.73
C LEU A 11 7.12 8.84 14.90
N THR A 12 6.03 9.13 15.60
CA THR A 12 5.59 8.36 16.78
C THR A 12 4.12 8.03 16.69
N LYS A 13 3.76 6.80 17.10
CA LYS A 13 2.37 6.37 17.26
C LYS A 13 2.17 5.65 18.58
N VAL A 14 1.27 6.21 19.38
CA VAL A 14 0.82 5.65 20.64
C VAL A 14 -0.64 5.28 20.53
N PHE A 15 -1.00 4.07 20.97
CA PHE A 15 -2.37 3.61 21.10
C PHE A 15 -2.72 3.50 22.58
N PRO A 16 -3.82 4.12 23.06
CA PRO A 16 -4.29 3.94 24.42
C PRO A 16 -4.81 2.51 24.63
N LEU A 17 -4.46 1.89 25.76
CA LEU A 17 -5.00 0.60 26.18
C LEU A 17 -6.24 0.81 27.06
N GLY A 18 -7.40 0.42 26.53
CA GLY A 18 -8.69 0.46 27.27
C GLY A 18 -9.36 1.82 27.18
N GLU A 19 -10.36 1.92 26.33
CA GLU A 19 -11.41 2.93 26.47
C GLU A 19 -12.38 2.46 27.56
N SER A 20 -12.39 3.14 28.71
CA SER A 20 -13.48 3.00 29.66
C SER A 20 -14.69 3.78 29.15
N MET A 21 -15.79 3.11 28.90
CA MET A 21 -17.09 3.70 28.55
C MET A 21 -17.64 4.67 29.64
N LEU A 22 -16.93 4.84 30.76
CA LEU A 22 -17.31 5.64 31.92
C LEU A 22 -16.26 6.68 32.34
N GLY A 23 -15.44 7.20 31.41
CA GLY A 23 -14.55 8.34 31.69
C GLY A 23 -13.33 8.03 32.58
N ALA A 24 -13.01 6.76 32.85
CA ALA A 24 -11.79 6.39 33.54
C ALA A 24 -10.59 6.45 32.59
N ARG A 25 -9.46 7.00 33.07
CA ARG A 25 -8.19 7.09 32.30
C ARG A 25 -7.78 5.70 31.81
N ALA A 26 -7.33 5.65 30.54
CA ALA A 26 -6.75 4.46 29.95
C ALA A 26 -5.67 3.87 30.88
N LYS A 27 -5.72 2.54 31.13
CA LYS A 27 -4.82 1.84 32.06
C LYS A 27 -3.40 1.62 31.53
N GLY A 28 -3.05 2.19 30.37
CA GLY A 28 -1.73 2.05 29.75
C GLY A 28 -1.73 2.57 28.32
N GLU A 29 -0.54 2.58 27.72
CA GLU A 29 -0.32 2.99 26.35
C GLU A 29 0.62 1.99 25.66
N VAL A 30 0.38 1.70 24.38
CA VAL A 30 1.30 0.94 23.54
C VAL A 30 1.93 1.89 22.54
N ARG A 31 3.24 2.05 22.60
CA ARG A 31 4.04 2.74 21.56
C ARG A 31 4.33 1.76 20.43
N ALA A 32 3.53 1.82 19.38
CA ALA A 32 3.69 0.96 18.21
C ALA A 32 4.81 1.45 17.28
N VAL A 33 5.06 2.76 17.27
CA VAL A 33 6.18 3.42 16.57
C VAL A 33 6.72 4.49 17.49
N ASP A 34 8.03 4.55 17.68
CA ASP A 34 8.68 5.47 18.61
C ASP A 34 9.85 6.18 17.95
N ASP A 35 9.71 7.48 17.72
CA ASP A 35 10.73 8.44 17.25
C ASP A 35 11.52 8.00 15.99
N ILE A 36 10.82 7.49 14.97
CA ILE A 36 11.47 7.05 13.74
C ILE A 36 11.72 8.24 12.80
N SER A 37 12.98 8.39 12.37
CA SER A 37 13.38 9.36 11.34
C SER A 37 14.17 8.65 10.24
N LEU A 38 13.73 8.79 8.97
CA LEU A 38 14.41 8.21 7.82
C LEU A 38 14.00 8.89 6.51
N ASP A 39 14.82 8.71 5.49
CA ASP A 39 14.59 9.18 4.13
C ASP A 39 14.49 8.01 3.16
N ILE A 40 13.50 8.06 2.28
CA ILE A 40 13.28 7.07 1.25
C ILE A 40 13.47 7.74 -0.11
N HIS A 41 14.43 7.23 -0.88
CA HIS A 41 14.77 7.80 -2.19
C HIS A 41 14.07 7.07 -3.33
N ALA A 42 13.75 7.81 -4.41
CA ALA A 42 13.18 7.21 -5.61
C ALA A 42 14.09 6.11 -6.20
N GLY A 43 13.48 5.03 -6.70
CA GLY A 43 14.19 3.89 -7.28
C GLY A 43 14.95 3.01 -6.26
N LYS A 44 14.74 3.22 -4.96
CA LYS A 44 15.34 2.39 -3.91
C LYS A 44 14.28 1.54 -3.22
N THR A 45 14.72 0.40 -2.69
CA THR A 45 13.89 -0.46 -1.82
C THR A 45 14.43 -0.35 -0.40
N LEU A 46 13.55 -0.05 0.55
CA LEU A 46 13.85 -0.07 1.97
C LEU A 46 13.16 -1.28 2.60
N GLY A 47 13.92 -2.17 3.21
CA GLY A 47 13.40 -3.31 3.98
C GLY A 47 13.25 -2.94 5.46
N LEU A 48 12.05 -3.15 6.02
CA LEU A 48 11.83 -3.11 7.47
C LEU A 48 11.87 -4.52 8.01
N VAL A 49 12.76 -4.77 8.96
CA VAL A 49 12.97 -6.08 9.60
C VAL A 49 12.69 -5.96 11.09
N GLY A 50 12.02 -6.94 11.65
CA GLY A 50 11.71 -7.00 13.07
C GLY A 50 10.73 -8.13 13.37
N GLU A 51 10.56 -8.45 14.64
CA GLU A 51 9.66 -9.50 15.10
C GLU A 51 8.18 -9.19 14.80
N SER A 52 7.33 -10.23 14.85
CA SER A 52 5.88 -10.02 14.76
C SER A 52 5.42 -9.09 15.89
N GLY A 53 4.55 -8.12 15.57
CA GLY A 53 4.10 -7.12 16.56
C GLY A 53 5.06 -5.95 16.80
N SER A 54 6.22 -5.87 16.14
CA SER A 54 7.18 -4.76 16.31
C SER A 54 6.75 -3.42 15.70
N GLY A 55 5.52 -3.30 15.19
CA GLY A 55 4.98 -2.05 14.66
C GLY A 55 5.21 -1.81 13.16
N LYS A 56 5.78 -2.77 12.41
CA LYS A 56 6.06 -2.63 10.97
C LYS A 56 4.83 -2.22 10.15
N SER A 57 3.74 -2.99 10.24
CA SER A 57 2.48 -2.69 9.52
C SER A 57 1.88 -1.35 9.96
N THR A 58 2.02 -0.99 11.24
CA THR A 58 1.61 0.32 11.76
C THR A 58 2.43 1.42 11.11
N PHE A 59 3.75 1.27 11.03
CA PHE A 59 4.64 2.23 10.38
C PHE A 59 4.27 2.43 8.89
N GLY A 60 4.08 1.35 8.15
CA GLY A 60 3.66 1.43 6.75
C GLY A 60 2.34 2.18 6.55
N ARG A 61 1.35 1.95 7.44
CA ARG A 61 0.07 2.68 7.41
C ARG A 61 0.19 4.15 7.80
N LEU A 62 1.10 4.49 8.72
CA LEU A 62 1.41 5.88 9.08
C LEU A 62 2.01 6.64 7.91
N VAL A 63 3.01 6.05 7.23
CA VAL A 63 3.69 6.69 6.09
C VAL A 63 2.73 7.03 4.95
N LEU A 64 1.68 6.21 4.76
CA LEU A 64 0.61 6.47 3.78
C LEU A 64 -0.53 7.33 4.35
N ARG A 65 -0.41 7.79 5.60
CA ARG A 65 -1.49 8.49 6.32
C ARG A 65 -2.84 7.74 6.21
N LEU A 66 -2.79 6.40 6.38
CA LEU A 66 -4.00 5.57 6.58
C LEU A 66 -4.43 5.60 8.04
N ILE A 67 -3.49 5.85 8.94
CA ILE A 67 -3.72 6.18 10.35
C ILE A 67 -2.95 7.46 10.67
N GLU A 68 -3.48 8.29 11.56
CA GLU A 68 -2.82 9.52 11.99
C GLU A 68 -1.71 9.21 13.00
N PRO A 69 -0.53 9.80 12.87
CA PRO A 69 0.52 9.70 13.88
C PRO A 69 0.14 10.45 15.16
N SER A 70 0.77 10.11 16.28
CA SER A 70 0.65 10.86 17.53
C SER A 70 1.52 12.10 17.52
N SER A 71 2.70 12.03 16.85
CA SER A 71 3.60 13.16 16.63
C SER A 71 4.55 12.86 15.47
N GLY A 72 5.33 13.87 15.06
CA GLY A 72 6.29 13.77 13.97
C GLY A 72 5.78 14.42 12.69
N ALA A 73 6.54 14.24 11.59
CA ALA A 73 6.21 14.77 10.28
C ALA A 73 6.47 13.75 9.18
N ILE A 74 5.65 13.79 8.13
CA ILE A 74 5.80 12.96 6.93
C ILE A 74 5.67 13.87 5.72
N ARG A 75 6.68 13.85 4.83
CA ARG A 75 6.62 14.57 3.56
C ARG A 75 6.75 13.60 2.40
N PHE A 76 5.95 13.81 1.38
CA PHE A 76 6.01 13.11 0.10
C PHE A 76 6.28 14.11 -1.01
N GLU A 77 7.39 13.94 -1.74
CA GLU A 77 7.86 14.93 -2.74
C GLU A 77 7.90 16.36 -2.17
N GLY A 78 8.40 16.51 -0.93
CA GLY A 78 8.49 17.79 -0.22
C GLY A 78 7.17 18.32 0.34
N ARG A 79 6.02 17.69 0.05
CA ARG A 79 4.70 18.12 0.55
C ARG A 79 4.41 17.48 1.89
N ASP A 80 4.02 18.27 2.87
CA ASP A 80 3.60 17.78 4.19
C ASP A 80 2.26 17.01 4.06
N LEU A 81 2.30 15.71 4.37
CA LEU A 81 1.11 14.87 4.31
C LEU A 81 0.12 15.18 5.44
N LEU A 82 0.60 15.60 6.61
CA LEU A 82 -0.25 15.84 7.79
C LEU A 82 -1.03 17.16 7.66
N ALA A 83 -0.46 18.15 6.98
CA ALA A 83 -1.14 19.42 6.68
C ALA A 83 -2.08 19.31 5.46
N ALA A 84 -1.97 18.23 4.66
CA ALA A 84 -2.76 18.07 3.44
C ALA A 84 -4.25 17.87 3.76
N SER A 85 -5.12 18.59 3.05
CA SER A 85 -6.57 18.42 3.09
C SER A 85 -7.00 17.05 2.53
N HIS A 86 -8.22 16.61 2.82
CA HIS A 86 -8.78 15.37 2.26
C HIS A 86 -8.74 15.33 0.72
N ARG A 87 -8.97 16.46 0.05
CA ARG A 87 -8.92 16.57 -1.41
C ARG A 87 -7.50 16.39 -1.94
N GLU A 88 -6.51 16.95 -1.26
CA GLU A 88 -5.08 16.80 -1.60
C GLU A 88 -4.62 15.39 -1.32
N MET A 89 -4.95 14.81 -0.16
CA MET A 89 -4.63 13.42 0.16
C MET A 89 -5.21 12.45 -0.87
N ARG A 90 -6.45 12.65 -1.33
CA ARG A 90 -7.04 11.83 -2.41
C ARG A 90 -6.19 11.90 -3.69
N ARG A 91 -5.63 13.06 -4.04
CA ARG A 91 -4.74 13.20 -5.20
C ARG A 91 -3.40 12.50 -4.97
N LEU A 92 -2.80 12.67 -3.79
CA LEU A 92 -1.52 12.06 -3.42
C LEU A 92 -1.60 10.54 -3.37
N ARG A 93 -2.73 9.97 -2.93
CA ARG A 93 -2.97 8.52 -2.93
C ARG A 93 -2.90 7.86 -4.30
N ARG A 94 -3.03 8.63 -5.39
CA ARG A 94 -2.73 8.14 -6.73
C ARG A 94 -1.28 7.66 -6.86
N ASP A 95 -0.36 8.40 -6.26
CA ASP A 95 1.09 8.16 -6.34
C ASP A 95 1.62 7.30 -5.20
N MET A 96 0.79 7.03 -4.18
CA MET A 96 1.14 6.22 -3.00
C MET A 96 0.15 5.08 -2.83
N GLN A 97 0.60 3.84 -2.88
CA GLN A 97 -0.25 2.65 -2.82
C GLN A 97 0.22 1.67 -1.75
N ILE A 98 -0.68 0.77 -1.34
CA ILE A 98 -0.39 -0.29 -0.39
C ILE A 98 -0.75 -1.67 -0.97
N ILE A 99 0.09 -2.65 -0.69
CA ILE A 99 -0.20 -4.07 -0.88
C ILE A 99 -0.37 -4.66 0.50
N PHE A 100 -1.57 -5.13 0.82
CA PHE A 100 -1.91 -5.67 2.14
C PHE A 100 -1.42 -7.12 2.29
N GLN A 101 -1.09 -7.49 3.53
CA GLN A 101 -0.72 -8.85 3.93
C GLN A 101 -1.85 -9.86 3.71
N ASP A 102 -3.08 -9.49 4.09
CA ASP A 102 -4.25 -10.36 3.95
C ASP A 102 -4.89 -10.24 2.55
N PRO A 103 -4.71 -11.25 1.67
CA PRO A 103 -5.33 -11.23 0.36
C PRO A 103 -6.85 -11.47 0.39
N PHE A 104 -7.39 -12.01 1.50
CA PHE A 104 -8.82 -12.28 1.64
C PHE A 104 -9.59 -11.00 2.00
N GLY A 105 -9.13 -10.25 2.99
CA GLY A 105 -9.76 -9.01 3.42
C GLY A 105 -9.48 -7.82 2.50
N SER A 106 -8.52 -7.92 1.57
CA SER A 106 -8.12 -6.80 0.73
C SER A 106 -8.96 -6.63 -0.55
N LEU A 107 -9.73 -7.63 -0.99
CA LEU A 107 -10.55 -7.60 -2.20
C LEU A 107 -12.04 -7.63 -1.84
N ASP A 108 -12.86 -6.76 -2.44
CA ASP A 108 -14.33 -6.83 -2.26
C ASP A 108 -14.86 -8.10 -2.93
N PRO A 109 -15.46 -9.05 -2.18
CA PRO A 109 -15.93 -10.32 -2.72
C PRO A 109 -17.10 -10.18 -3.70
N ARG A 110 -17.74 -9.01 -3.76
CA ARG A 110 -18.87 -8.70 -4.66
C ARG A 110 -18.43 -8.15 -6.00
N MET A 111 -17.15 -7.80 -6.14
CA MET A 111 -16.57 -7.28 -7.38
C MET A 111 -15.84 -8.38 -8.14
N ASN A 112 -15.93 -8.41 -9.47
CA ASN A 112 -15.12 -9.28 -10.29
C ASN A 112 -13.68 -8.73 -10.43
N VAL A 113 -12.78 -9.52 -10.98
CA VAL A 113 -11.35 -9.16 -11.12
C VAL A 113 -11.16 -7.89 -11.97
N GLU A 114 -11.94 -7.73 -13.07
CA GLU A 114 -11.86 -6.54 -13.92
C GLU A 114 -12.21 -5.28 -13.12
N ASP A 115 -13.27 -5.33 -12.34
CA ASP A 115 -13.74 -4.20 -11.53
C ASP A 115 -12.75 -3.87 -10.41
N ILE A 116 -12.24 -4.88 -9.69
CA ILE A 116 -11.24 -4.71 -8.62
C ILE A 116 -9.99 -4.00 -9.12
N ILE A 117 -9.41 -4.47 -10.23
CA ILE A 117 -8.17 -3.88 -10.77
C ILE A 117 -8.43 -2.52 -11.41
N SER A 118 -9.61 -2.32 -12.01
CA SER A 118 -9.96 -1.06 -12.66
C SER A 118 -10.46 0.02 -11.70
N GLU A 119 -10.87 -0.32 -10.46
CA GLU A 119 -11.40 0.63 -9.47
C GLU A 119 -10.52 1.87 -9.29
N PRO A 120 -9.19 1.77 -9.05
CA PRO A 120 -8.33 2.95 -8.94
C PRO A 120 -8.34 3.81 -10.21
N LEU A 121 -8.43 3.20 -11.39
CA LEU A 121 -8.50 3.91 -12.67
C LEU A 121 -9.80 4.70 -12.81
N VAL A 122 -10.92 4.13 -12.37
CA VAL A 122 -12.23 4.80 -12.37
C VAL A 122 -12.23 5.99 -11.41
N ILE A 123 -11.60 5.83 -10.24
CA ILE A 123 -11.58 6.87 -9.20
C ILE A 123 -10.68 8.05 -9.58
N HIS A 124 -9.51 7.77 -10.19
CA HIS A 124 -8.44 8.75 -10.39
C HIS A 124 -8.22 9.18 -11.84
N GLU A 125 -8.66 8.38 -12.80
CA GLU A 125 -8.42 8.62 -14.22
C GLU A 125 -9.75 8.56 -15.00
N ARG A 126 -9.91 9.44 -16.00
CA ARG A 126 -11.06 9.40 -16.91
C ARG A 126 -10.70 8.65 -18.17
N ILE A 127 -10.58 7.31 -18.07
CA ILE A 127 -10.19 6.45 -19.20
C ILE A 127 -11.44 5.77 -19.76
N ALA A 128 -11.57 5.76 -21.10
CA ALA A 128 -12.62 5.03 -21.80
C ALA A 128 -12.52 3.51 -21.50
N GLN A 129 -13.66 2.83 -21.43
CA GLN A 129 -13.76 1.42 -21.05
C GLN A 129 -12.82 0.48 -21.86
N PRO A 130 -12.70 0.59 -23.21
CA PRO A 130 -11.80 -0.30 -23.95
C PRO A 130 -10.33 -0.13 -23.56
N ALA A 131 -9.86 1.10 -23.36
CA ALA A 131 -8.49 1.38 -22.94
C ALA A 131 -8.23 0.92 -21.50
N ARG A 132 -9.22 1.08 -20.61
CA ARG A 132 -9.16 0.58 -19.23
C ARG A 132 -9.02 -0.95 -19.21
N ARG A 133 -9.85 -1.67 -19.96
CA ARG A 133 -9.79 -3.14 -20.07
C ARG A 133 -8.45 -3.63 -20.63
N ALA A 134 -7.93 -2.98 -21.65
CA ALA A 134 -6.60 -3.29 -22.20
C ALA A 134 -5.49 -3.10 -21.14
N ARG A 135 -5.58 -2.03 -20.32
CA ARG A 135 -4.62 -1.78 -19.22
C ARG A 135 -4.73 -2.84 -18.13
N VAL A 136 -5.94 -3.23 -17.72
CA VAL A 136 -6.18 -4.30 -16.74
C VAL A 136 -5.62 -5.63 -17.24
N ALA A 137 -5.85 -6.00 -18.50
CA ALA A 137 -5.27 -7.20 -19.11
C ALA A 137 -3.74 -7.17 -19.11
N GLY A 138 -3.12 -6.00 -19.35
CA GLY A 138 -1.67 -5.81 -19.25
C GLY A 138 -1.15 -6.02 -17.83
N LEU A 139 -1.87 -5.51 -16.82
CA LEU A 139 -1.53 -5.67 -15.42
C LEU A 139 -1.63 -7.14 -14.97
N LEU A 140 -2.67 -7.87 -15.38
CA LEU A 140 -2.79 -9.30 -15.11
C LEU A 140 -1.60 -10.08 -15.66
N ARG A 141 -1.22 -9.85 -16.93
CA ARG A 141 -0.02 -10.49 -17.50
C ARG A 141 1.25 -10.16 -16.72
N ALA A 142 1.40 -8.92 -16.26
CA ALA A 142 2.57 -8.51 -15.48
C ALA A 142 2.70 -9.26 -14.13
N VAL A 143 1.58 -9.72 -13.57
CA VAL A 143 1.56 -10.54 -12.35
C VAL A 143 1.42 -12.04 -12.62
N GLY A 144 1.57 -12.48 -13.88
CA GLY A 144 1.52 -13.89 -14.28
C GLY A 144 0.13 -14.51 -14.21
N LEU A 145 -0.91 -13.72 -14.47
CA LEU A 145 -2.30 -14.19 -14.56
C LEU A 145 -2.86 -13.97 -15.98
N ASP A 146 -3.72 -14.90 -16.42
CA ASP A 146 -4.36 -14.83 -17.72
C ASP A 146 -5.59 -13.91 -17.69
N GLN A 147 -5.88 -13.25 -18.80
CA GLN A 147 -7.02 -12.35 -18.93
C GLN A 147 -8.40 -13.04 -18.89
N SER A 148 -8.47 -14.36 -19.08
CA SER A 148 -9.71 -15.13 -18.99
C SER A 148 -10.35 -15.07 -17.59
N ILE A 149 -9.57 -14.68 -16.57
CA ILE A 149 -10.06 -14.56 -15.21
C ILE A 149 -10.81 -13.25 -14.92
N LEU A 150 -10.83 -12.30 -15.85
CA LEU A 150 -11.44 -10.96 -15.66
C LEU A 150 -12.88 -11.01 -15.11
N PRO A 151 -13.80 -11.89 -15.61
CA PRO A 151 -15.17 -11.94 -15.10
C PRO A 151 -15.34 -12.71 -13.78
N ARG A 152 -14.30 -13.36 -13.28
CA ARG A 152 -14.36 -14.22 -12.09
C ARG A 152 -14.29 -13.39 -10.80
N PHE A 153 -14.76 -13.98 -9.70
CA PHE A 153 -14.84 -13.35 -8.39
C PHE A 153 -13.73 -13.83 -7.44
N PRO A 154 -13.35 -13.04 -6.42
CA PRO A 154 -12.27 -13.39 -5.50
C PRO A 154 -12.37 -14.78 -4.86
N HIS A 155 -13.56 -15.23 -4.52
CA HIS A 155 -13.78 -16.53 -3.87
C HIS A 155 -13.40 -17.74 -4.74
N GLU A 156 -13.23 -17.55 -6.06
CA GLU A 156 -12.83 -18.61 -7.01
C GLU A 156 -11.32 -18.81 -7.11
N PHE A 157 -10.51 -18.05 -6.35
CA PHE A 157 -9.05 -18.02 -6.46
C PHE A 157 -8.34 -18.48 -5.19
N SER A 158 -7.15 -19.06 -5.37
CA SER A 158 -6.24 -19.34 -4.26
C SER A 158 -5.71 -18.05 -3.61
N GLY A 159 -5.19 -18.14 -2.38
CA GLY A 159 -4.58 -16.99 -1.69
C GLY A 159 -3.50 -16.29 -2.51
N GLY A 160 -2.60 -17.07 -3.15
CA GLY A 160 -1.55 -16.52 -4.00
C GLY A 160 -2.08 -15.81 -5.26
N GLN A 161 -3.16 -16.32 -5.88
CA GLN A 161 -3.80 -15.65 -7.00
C GLN A 161 -4.48 -14.34 -6.57
N ARG A 162 -5.17 -14.33 -5.41
CA ARG A 162 -5.76 -13.11 -4.83
C ARG A 162 -4.70 -12.06 -4.52
N GLN A 163 -3.56 -12.49 -3.98
CA GLN A 163 -2.42 -11.59 -3.74
C GLN A 163 -1.93 -10.95 -5.04
N ARG A 164 -1.79 -11.71 -6.13
CA ARG A 164 -1.41 -11.19 -7.45
C ARG A 164 -2.45 -10.20 -7.99
N ILE A 165 -3.75 -10.45 -7.80
CA ILE A 165 -4.81 -9.50 -8.15
C ILE A 165 -4.68 -8.21 -7.34
N GLY A 166 -4.43 -8.29 -6.03
CA GLY A 166 -4.17 -7.14 -5.17
C GLY A 166 -2.95 -6.32 -5.59
N ILE A 167 -1.87 -7.00 -6.01
CA ILE A 167 -0.67 -6.36 -6.58
C ILE A 167 -1.02 -5.66 -7.90
N ALA A 168 -1.75 -6.31 -8.82
CA ALA A 168 -2.17 -5.70 -10.08
C ALA A 168 -3.00 -4.43 -9.84
N ARG A 169 -3.91 -4.45 -8.84
CA ARG A 169 -4.68 -3.28 -8.42
C ARG A 169 -3.78 -2.14 -7.93
N ALA A 170 -2.83 -2.43 -7.04
CA ALA A 170 -1.90 -1.43 -6.52
C ALA A 170 -1.03 -0.80 -7.62
N LEU A 171 -0.68 -1.57 -8.66
CA LEU A 171 0.10 -1.09 -9.79
C LEU A 171 -0.72 -0.31 -10.84
N ALA A 172 -2.06 -0.33 -10.76
CA ALA A 172 -2.95 0.22 -11.78
C ALA A 172 -2.68 1.69 -12.10
N LEU A 173 -2.39 2.51 -11.11
CA LEU A 173 -2.11 3.94 -11.24
C LEU A 173 -0.63 4.27 -11.52
N ARG A 174 0.25 3.27 -11.62
CA ARG A 174 1.70 3.47 -11.74
C ARG A 174 2.24 4.35 -10.61
N PRO A 175 2.02 3.99 -9.34
CA PRO A 175 2.39 4.81 -8.20
C PRO A 175 3.91 5.01 -8.14
N LYS A 176 4.34 6.11 -7.54
CA LYS A 176 5.76 6.42 -7.27
C LYS A 176 6.26 5.72 -6.02
N PHE A 177 5.36 5.42 -5.08
CA PHE A 177 5.66 4.84 -3.78
C PHE A 177 4.69 3.70 -3.46
N ILE A 178 5.23 2.56 -3.02
CA ILE A 178 4.45 1.40 -2.63
C ILE A 178 4.93 0.91 -1.27
N VAL A 179 4.01 0.78 -0.34
CA VAL A 179 4.20 0.02 0.90
C VAL A 179 3.69 -1.40 0.66
N ALA A 180 4.50 -2.40 0.96
CA ALA A 180 4.11 -3.79 0.84
C ALA A 180 4.22 -4.47 2.21
N ASP A 181 3.07 -4.86 2.76
CA ASP A 181 2.96 -5.53 4.06
C ASP A 181 3.05 -7.05 3.81
N GLU A 182 4.20 -7.66 4.10
CA GLU A 182 4.51 -9.09 3.90
C GLU A 182 4.04 -9.67 2.54
N PRO A 183 4.38 -9.05 1.40
CA PRO A 183 3.80 -9.41 0.10
C PRO A 183 4.24 -10.78 -0.44
N VAL A 184 5.29 -11.37 0.15
CA VAL A 184 5.95 -12.58 -0.38
C VAL A 184 5.58 -13.87 0.34
N SER A 185 4.80 -13.85 1.42
CA SER A 185 4.37 -15.06 2.12
C SER A 185 3.49 -15.99 1.27
N ALA A 186 2.87 -15.47 0.20
CA ALA A 186 2.00 -16.21 -0.71
C ALA A 186 2.50 -16.24 -2.17
N LEU A 187 3.72 -15.76 -2.46
CA LEU A 187 4.28 -15.66 -3.81
C LEU A 187 5.53 -16.52 -3.96
N ASP A 188 5.62 -17.28 -5.06
CA ASP A 188 6.89 -17.88 -5.47
C ASP A 188 7.95 -16.80 -5.70
N VAL A 189 9.20 -17.07 -5.30
CA VAL A 189 10.35 -16.15 -5.42
C VAL A 189 10.53 -15.61 -6.83
N SER A 190 10.17 -16.40 -7.87
CA SER A 190 10.23 -16.01 -9.27
C SER A 190 9.27 -14.87 -9.65
N VAL A 191 8.07 -14.86 -9.06
CA VAL A 191 7.06 -13.82 -9.31
C VAL A 191 7.39 -12.56 -8.53
N GLY A 192 7.93 -12.68 -7.32
CA GLY A 192 8.48 -11.55 -6.55
C GLY A 192 9.56 -10.80 -7.34
N ALA A 193 10.47 -11.52 -8.01
CA ALA A 193 11.51 -10.93 -8.85
C ALA A 193 10.96 -10.28 -10.15
N GLN A 194 9.86 -10.79 -10.72
CA GLN A 194 9.20 -10.18 -11.88
C GLN A 194 8.46 -8.89 -11.52
N ILE A 195 7.80 -8.88 -10.35
CA ILE A 195 7.12 -7.70 -9.82
C ILE A 195 8.17 -6.62 -9.47
N GLY A 196 9.29 -7.00 -8.87
CA GLY A 196 10.43 -6.11 -8.65
C GLY A 196 10.92 -5.46 -9.95
N ARG A 197 11.05 -6.23 -11.04
CA ARG A 197 11.47 -5.72 -12.36
C ARG A 197 10.42 -4.87 -13.06
N ALA A 198 9.14 -5.21 -12.96
CA ALA A 198 8.04 -4.44 -13.56
C ALA A 198 7.81 -3.10 -12.82
N SER A 199 8.15 -3.04 -11.53
CA SER A 199 8.02 -1.83 -10.70
C SER A 199 9.31 -1.00 -10.63
N CYS A 200 10.47 -1.55 -11.02
CA CYS A 200 11.81 -1.05 -10.65
C CYS A 200 12.32 0.16 -11.46
N ARG A 201 11.55 0.74 -12.39
CA ARG A 201 12.11 1.89 -13.15
C ARG A 201 12.04 3.24 -12.44
N GLU A 202 11.22 3.41 -11.39
CA GLU A 202 11.15 4.68 -10.61
C GLU A 202 10.38 4.55 -9.27
N ARG A 203 10.27 3.34 -8.66
CA ARG A 203 9.36 3.11 -7.52
C ARG A 203 10.12 2.63 -6.30
N VAL A 204 9.65 3.06 -5.13
CA VAL A 204 10.15 2.60 -3.83
C VAL A 204 9.24 1.53 -3.28
N TRP A 205 9.83 0.43 -2.82
CA TRP A 205 9.15 -0.63 -2.09
C TRP A 205 9.61 -0.59 -0.63
N ILE A 206 8.67 -0.66 0.29
CA ILE A 206 8.95 -0.99 1.69
C ILE A 206 8.31 -2.36 1.94
N PRO A 207 9.06 -3.49 1.86
CA PRO A 207 8.60 -4.74 2.44
C PRO A 207 8.58 -4.56 3.96
N VAL A 208 7.45 -4.82 4.57
CA VAL A 208 7.24 -4.74 6.02
C VAL A 208 7.28 -6.12 6.61
#